data_08c5226c07896a3243efa475446ef61f
#
_entry.id   08c5226c07896a3243efa475446ef61f
#
_cell.length_a   1.000
_cell.length_b   1.000
_cell.length_c   1.000
_cell.angle_alpha   90.00
_cell.angle_beta   90.00
_cell.angle_gamma   90.00
#
_symmetry.space_group_name_H-M   'P 1'
#
loop_
_entity.id
_entity.type
_entity.pdbx_description
1 polymer ?
#
loop_
_entity_poly.entity_id
_entity_poly.type
_entity_poly.pdbx_seq_one_letter_code
_entity_poly.pdbx_strand_id
1 'polypeptide(L)'
;KYIPGAVCSATSTVVVDEPRIIGERINPTGKKLFKEALLRHDMDYILGQALEQISGGADILDVNVGLPGIDERQMMVDTVKALQSVVDVPLQLDSTIPEVLDAALRVYNGKPIVNSVNGEEDSLNNILPIVKKYGAAVIGLALDKDGIPKKAEDRVAIARKIMDRAIAIGMSYTYSLSRTGGGNGNA
;
A
#
# COMPACT_ATOMS: atom_id res chain seq x y z
N LYS A 1 -26.19 -8.06 -5.54
CA LYS A 1 -25.30 -7.89 -6.71
C LYS A 1 -23.91 -7.61 -6.20
N TYR A 2 -22.94 -8.46 -6.51
CA TYR A 2 -21.52 -8.21 -6.16
C TYR A 2 -21.02 -7.01 -6.96
N ILE A 3 -20.42 -6.05 -6.27
CA ILE A 3 -19.75 -4.91 -6.89
C ILE A 3 -18.26 -5.10 -6.57
N PRO A 4 -17.42 -5.36 -7.59
CA PRO A 4 -15.98 -5.54 -7.35
C PRO A 4 -15.37 -4.24 -6.79
N GLY A 5 -14.34 -4.40 -5.96
CA GLY A 5 -13.54 -3.28 -5.50
C GLY A 5 -12.78 -2.64 -6.66
N ALA A 6 -12.58 -1.34 -6.58
CA ALA A 6 -11.78 -0.63 -7.55
C ALA A 6 -10.87 0.38 -6.85
N VAL A 7 -9.71 0.60 -7.44
CA VAL A 7 -8.75 1.65 -7.09
C VAL A 7 -8.42 2.46 -8.33
N CYS A 8 -8.02 3.70 -8.17
CA CYS A 8 -7.76 4.56 -9.31
C CYS A 8 -6.65 5.58 -9.04
N SER A 9 -5.99 5.97 -10.11
CA SER A 9 -5.23 7.22 -10.21
C SER A 9 -6.16 8.37 -10.63
N ALA A 10 -5.61 9.50 -11.04
CA ALA A 10 -6.39 10.60 -11.61
C ALA A 10 -7.01 10.26 -12.97
N THR A 11 -6.43 9.33 -13.72
CA THR A 11 -6.76 9.05 -15.13
C THR A 11 -7.10 7.60 -15.42
N SER A 12 -6.75 6.65 -14.54
CA SER A 12 -6.91 5.22 -14.76
C SER A 12 -7.58 4.53 -13.58
N THR A 13 -8.43 3.55 -13.87
CA THR A 13 -9.13 2.73 -12.85
C THR A 13 -8.76 1.26 -13.02
N VAL A 14 -8.37 0.63 -11.94
CA VAL A 14 -8.12 -0.80 -11.85
C VAL A 14 -9.24 -1.45 -11.03
N VAL A 15 -10.04 -2.29 -11.68
CA VAL A 15 -11.08 -3.08 -11.02
C VAL A 15 -10.46 -4.39 -10.54
N VAL A 16 -10.70 -4.73 -9.26
CA VAL A 16 -10.15 -5.93 -8.62
C VAL A 16 -11.17 -7.06 -8.73
N ASP A 17 -11.42 -7.52 -9.96
CA ASP A 17 -12.31 -8.62 -10.33
C ASP A 17 -11.57 -9.89 -10.82
N GLU A 18 -10.30 -9.74 -11.12
CA GLU A 18 -9.36 -10.78 -11.49
C GLU A 18 -7.99 -10.52 -10.84
N PRO A 19 -7.01 -11.45 -10.93
CA PRO A 19 -5.66 -11.23 -10.41
C PRO A 19 -5.02 -9.97 -11.02
N ARG A 20 -4.48 -9.11 -10.16
CA ARG A 20 -3.75 -7.88 -10.50
C ARG A 20 -2.33 -7.95 -9.99
N ILE A 21 -1.41 -7.37 -10.74
CA ILE A 21 0.01 -7.36 -10.39
C ILE A 21 0.33 -6.04 -9.69
N ILE A 22 0.84 -6.13 -8.46
CA ILE A 22 1.38 -4.98 -7.72
C ILE A 22 2.90 -5.04 -7.79
N GLY A 23 3.51 -4.02 -8.39
CA GLY A 23 4.95 -3.90 -8.49
C GLY A 23 5.55 -3.40 -7.17
N GLU A 24 6.55 -4.12 -6.61
CA GLU A 24 7.16 -3.84 -5.30
C GLU A 24 8.64 -3.41 -5.39
N ARG A 25 9.06 -2.77 -6.48
CA ARG A 25 10.46 -2.34 -6.60
C ARG A 25 10.76 -1.01 -5.93
N ILE A 26 9.76 -0.16 -5.72
CA ILE A 26 9.90 1.10 -4.96
C ILE A 26 9.86 0.77 -3.47
N ASN A 27 10.92 0.16 -2.99
CA ASN A 27 11.04 -0.32 -1.61
C ASN A 27 12.53 -0.46 -1.26
N PRO A 28 13.03 0.13 -0.15
CA PRO A 28 14.44 0.08 0.23
C PRO A 28 14.90 -1.28 0.78
N THR A 29 13.98 -2.19 1.13
CA THR A 29 14.31 -3.45 1.77
C THR A 29 15.17 -4.33 0.84
N GLY A 30 16.40 -4.65 1.29
CA GLY A 30 17.35 -5.47 0.54
C GLY A 30 17.97 -4.81 -0.70
N LYS A 31 17.68 -3.53 -1.00
CA LYS A 31 18.10 -2.85 -2.24
C LYS A 31 19.04 -1.68 -1.94
N LYS A 32 20.35 -1.91 -2.09
CA LYS A 32 21.38 -0.90 -1.80
C LYS A 32 21.20 0.37 -2.65
N LEU A 33 21.05 0.23 -3.96
CA LEU A 33 20.93 1.39 -4.87
C LEU A 33 19.68 2.21 -4.59
N PHE A 34 18.57 1.56 -4.23
CA PHE A 34 17.35 2.28 -3.87
C PHE A 34 17.51 3.06 -2.57
N LYS A 35 18.19 2.50 -1.55
CA LYS A 35 18.53 3.21 -0.31
C LYS A 35 19.40 4.44 -0.58
N GLU A 36 20.40 4.31 -1.45
CA GLU A 36 21.26 5.43 -1.86
C GLU A 36 20.47 6.50 -2.61
N ALA A 37 19.53 6.12 -3.46
CA ALA A 37 18.64 7.05 -4.16
C ALA A 37 17.75 7.83 -3.18
N LEU A 38 17.15 7.18 -2.18
CA LEU A 38 16.39 7.85 -1.13
C LEU A 38 17.24 8.84 -0.34
N LEU A 39 18.45 8.46 0.07
CA LEU A 39 19.38 9.33 0.81
C LEU A 39 19.80 10.58 0.01
N ARG A 40 19.91 10.47 -1.32
CA ARG A 40 20.24 11.58 -2.22
C ARG A 40 19.03 12.31 -2.77
N HIS A 41 17.82 11.88 -2.40
CA HIS A 41 16.58 12.41 -2.96
C HIS A 41 16.52 12.30 -4.50
N ASP A 42 17.01 11.17 -5.02
CA ASP A 42 17.13 10.91 -6.46
C ASP A 42 15.78 10.43 -7.03
N MET A 43 14.92 11.39 -7.36
CA MET A 43 13.59 11.10 -7.90
C MET A 43 13.66 10.44 -9.28
N ASP A 44 14.64 10.74 -10.10
CA ASP A 44 14.78 10.16 -11.44
C ASP A 44 15.00 8.64 -11.35
N TYR A 45 15.80 8.19 -10.39
CA TYR A 45 15.99 6.77 -10.13
C TYR A 45 14.68 6.10 -9.70
N ILE A 46 13.92 6.74 -8.79
CA ILE A 46 12.63 6.21 -8.30
C ILE A 46 11.62 6.11 -9.44
N LEU A 47 11.52 7.15 -10.27
CA LEU A 47 10.65 7.17 -11.46
C LEU A 47 11.06 6.11 -12.47
N GLY A 48 12.35 5.89 -12.69
CA GLY A 48 12.87 4.81 -13.53
C GLY A 48 12.39 3.44 -13.05
N GLN A 49 12.43 3.17 -11.73
CA GLN A 49 11.92 1.93 -11.16
C GLN A 49 10.41 1.77 -11.36
N ALA A 50 9.65 2.85 -11.32
CA ALA A 50 8.22 2.83 -11.60
C ALA A 50 7.92 2.45 -13.05
N LEU A 51 8.57 3.12 -14.02
CA LEU A 51 8.37 2.88 -15.44
C LEU A 51 8.77 1.47 -15.88
N GLU A 52 9.86 0.93 -15.33
CA GLU A 52 10.28 -0.46 -15.55
C GLU A 52 9.21 -1.46 -15.13
N GLN A 53 8.60 -1.27 -13.95
CA GLN A 53 7.55 -2.14 -13.44
C GLN A 53 6.29 -2.09 -14.29
N ILE A 54 5.87 -0.90 -14.72
CA ILE A 54 4.72 -0.72 -15.60
C ILE A 54 4.98 -1.39 -16.95
N SER A 55 6.16 -1.20 -17.53
CA SER A 55 6.58 -1.89 -18.75
C SER A 55 6.60 -3.41 -18.59
N GLY A 56 6.87 -3.90 -17.39
CA GLY A 56 6.79 -5.32 -17.01
C GLY A 56 5.38 -5.82 -16.72
N GLY A 57 4.34 -4.99 -16.85
CA GLY A 57 2.93 -5.39 -16.68
C GLY A 57 2.35 -5.17 -15.29
N ALA A 58 2.95 -4.31 -14.45
CA ALA A 58 2.35 -3.94 -13.17
C ALA A 58 1.08 -3.09 -13.37
N ASP A 59 -0.02 -3.52 -12.75
CA ASP A 59 -1.30 -2.80 -12.73
C ASP A 59 -1.32 -1.70 -11.67
N ILE A 60 -0.58 -1.87 -10.59
CA ILE A 60 -0.50 -0.99 -9.41
C ILE A 60 0.96 -0.94 -8.95
N LEU A 61 1.41 0.17 -8.38
CA LEU A 61 2.75 0.30 -7.82
C LEU A 61 2.68 0.44 -6.29
N ASP A 62 3.38 -0.44 -5.59
CA ASP A 62 3.66 -0.30 -4.16
C ASP A 62 4.77 0.71 -3.93
N VAL A 63 4.55 1.64 -2.99
CA VAL A 63 5.47 2.74 -2.70
C VAL A 63 5.83 2.71 -1.22
N ASN A 64 7.04 2.27 -0.93
CA ASN A 64 7.65 2.28 0.40
C ASN A 64 8.95 3.08 0.35
N VAL A 65 9.04 4.12 1.15
CA VAL A 65 10.23 4.98 1.26
C VAL A 65 10.79 5.00 2.70
N GLY A 66 10.35 4.06 3.55
CA GLY A 66 10.77 3.96 4.94
C GLY A 66 12.25 3.59 5.05
N LEU A 67 13.07 4.55 5.40
CA LEU A 67 14.51 4.38 5.59
C LEU A 67 14.98 5.19 6.81
N PRO A 68 15.73 4.58 7.76
CA PRO A 68 16.34 5.34 8.85
C PRO A 68 17.22 6.49 8.33
N GLY A 69 17.09 7.66 8.95
CA GLY A 69 17.91 8.83 8.63
C GLY A 69 17.33 9.77 7.58
N ILE A 70 16.12 9.51 7.07
CA ILE A 70 15.38 10.44 6.22
C ILE A 70 14.07 10.88 6.88
N ASP A 71 13.51 12.00 6.43
CA ASP A 71 12.14 12.39 6.72
C ASP A 71 11.19 11.58 5.81
N GLU A 72 10.69 10.44 6.32
CA GLU A 72 9.82 9.54 5.55
C GLU A 72 8.54 10.24 5.09
N ARG A 73 7.98 11.12 5.91
CA ARG A 73 6.76 11.86 5.58
C ARG A 73 6.97 12.75 4.37
N GLN A 74 8.04 13.56 4.36
CA GLN A 74 8.36 14.43 3.23
C GLN A 74 8.73 13.61 2.00
N MET A 75 9.56 12.58 2.15
CA MET A 75 9.96 11.69 1.07
C MET A 75 8.76 11.00 0.42
N MET A 76 7.80 10.51 1.20
CA MET A 76 6.59 9.89 0.67
C MET A 76 5.74 10.88 -0.13
N VAL A 77 5.56 12.11 0.39
CA VAL A 77 4.81 13.16 -0.32
C VAL A 77 5.48 13.52 -1.65
N ASP A 78 6.80 13.69 -1.66
CA ASP A 78 7.55 14.04 -2.88
C ASP A 78 7.52 12.91 -3.89
N THR A 79 7.69 11.66 -3.44
CA THR A 79 7.60 10.46 -4.29
C THR A 79 6.20 10.31 -4.90
N VAL A 80 5.14 10.47 -4.11
CA VAL A 80 3.75 10.38 -4.61
C VAL A 80 3.48 11.46 -5.65
N LYS A 81 3.91 12.71 -5.41
CA LYS A 81 3.74 13.80 -6.38
C LYS A 81 4.52 13.54 -7.67
N ALA A 82 5.77 13.09 -7.57
CA ALA A 82 6.60 12.77 -8.72
C ALA A 82 6.00 11.62 -9.55
N LEU A 83 5.58 10.53 -8.91
CA LEU A 83 4.94 9.41 -9.58
C LEU A 83 3.67 9.83 -10.31
N GLN A 84 2.77 10.57 -9.67
CA GLN A 84 1.52 11.03 -10.29
C GLN A 84 1.73 11.94 -11.52
N SER A 85 2.89 12.56 -11.65
CA SER A 85 3.22 13.39 -12.83
C SER A 85 3.71 12.58 -14.03
N VAL A 86 4.04 11.28 -13.84
CA VAL A 86 4.70 10.45 -14.86
C VAL A 86 3.93 9.17 -15.16
N VAL A 87 3.22 8.60 -14.17
CA VAL A 87 2.55 7.31 -14.32
C VAL A 87 1.03 7.43 -14.14
N ASP A 88 0.29 6.59 -14.86
CA ASP A 88 -1.19 6.56 -14.83
C ASP A 88 -1.74 5.46 -13.92
N VAL A 89 -0.92 4.51 -13.47
CA VAL A 89 -1.38 3.41 -12.62
C VAL A 89 -1.67 3.87 -11.20
N PRO A 90 -2.63 3.25 -10.50
CA PRO A 90 -2.87 3.52 -9.09
C PRO A 90 -1.67 3.16 -8.22
N LEU A 91 -1.55 3.83 -7.06
CA LEU A 91 -0.50 3.56 -6.09
C LEU A 91 -1.06 2.81 -4.87
N GLN A 92 -0.21 1.97 -4.30
CA GLN A 92 -0.34 1.38 -2.98
C GLN A 92 0.67 2.07 -2.06
N LEU A 93 0.19 2.74 -1.03
CA LEU A 93 1.03 3.50 -0.10
C LEU A 93 1.41 2.61 1.08
N ASP A 94 2.67 2.27 1.20
CA ASP A 94 3.21 1.34 2.21
C ASP A 94 3.98 2.10 3.28
N SER A 95 3.34 2.28 4.42
CA SER A 95 3.94 2.78 5.65
C SER A 95 3.16 2.32 6.88
N THR A 96 3.88 2.13 7.98
CA THR A 96 3.28 1.85 9.30
C THR A 96 3.04 3.12 10.13
N ILE A 97 3.44 4.28 9.62
CA ILE A 97 3.40 5.57 10.32
C ILE A 97 2.15 6.34 9.87
N PRO A 98 1.17 6.57 10.77
CA PRO A 98 -0.08 7.24 10.41
C PRO A 98 0.09 8.63 9.79
N GLU A 99 1.06 9.41 10.27
CA GLU A 99 1.34 10.76 9.78
C GLU A 99 1.92 10.76 8.35
N VAL A 100 2.66 9.72 7.98
CA VAL A 100 3.16 9.51 6.62
C VAL A 100 1.98 9.22 5.69
N LEU A 101 1.11 8.30 6.09
CA LEU A 101 -0.09 7.94 5.32
C LEU A 101 -1.05 9.13 5.16
N ASP A 102 -1.35 9.88 6.24
CA ASP A 102 -2.22 11.07 6.14
C ASP A 102 -1.66 12.11 5.16
N ALA A 103 -0.35 12.36 5.21
CA ALA A 103 0.31 13.32 4.33
C ALA A 103 0.30 12.87 2.85
N ALA A 104 0.59 11.59 2.60
CA ALA A 104 0.59 11.01 1.26
C ALA A 104 -0.81 10.97 0.65
N LEU A 105 -1.82 10.53 1.41
CA LEU A 105 -3.21 10.47 0.98
C LEU A 105 -3.78 11.86 0.67
N ARG A 106 -3.33 12.91 1.37
CA ARG A 106 -3.74 14.30 1.13
C ARG A 106 -3.34 14.82 -0.24
N VAL A 107 -2.24 14.33 -0.80
CA VAL A 107 -1.71 14.76 -2.12
C VAL A 107 -2.01 13.77 -3.23
N TYR A 108 -2.63 12.64 -2.91
CA TYR A 108 -2.98 11.64 -3.91
C TYR A 108 -4.29 11.96 -4.62
N ASN A 109 -4.27 11.96 -5.94
CA ASN A 109 -5.44 12.18 -6.78
C ASN A 109 -6.03 10.83 -7.21
N GLY A 110 -7.11 10.41 -6.55
CA GLY A 110 -7.79 9.16 -6.85
C GLY A 110 -8.11 8.35 -5.60
N LYS A 111 -8.20 7.03 -5.77
CA LYS A 111 -8.44 6.08 -4.69
C LYS A 111 -7.27 5.10 -4.62
N PRO A 112 -6.27 5.33 -3.76
CA PRO A 112 -5.13 4.43 -3.59
C PRO A 112 -5.47 3.25 -2.70
N ILE A 113 -4.49 2.34 -2.55
CA ILE A 113 -4.48 1.31 -1.51
C ILE A 113 -3.57 1.79 -0.37
N VAL A 114 -3.95 1.54 0.86
CA VAL A 114 -3.08 1.66 2.04
C VAL A 114 -2.56 0.27 2.41
N ASN A 115 -1.27 0.11 2.50
CA ASN A 115 -0.57 -1.09 2.95
C ASN A 115 0.11 -0.74 4.30
N SER A 116 -0.35 -1.18 5.43
CA SER A 116 -1.48 -2.06 5.72
C SER A 116 -2.03 -1.79 7.13
N VAL A 117 -3.12 -2.43 7.47
CA VAL A 117 -3.54 -2.58 8.87
C VAL A 117 -3.41 -4.05 9.28
N ASN A 118 -3.25 -4.30 10.58
CA ASN A 118 -3.23 -5.64 11.15
C ASN A 118 -4.22 -5.75 12.33
N GLY A 119 -4.24 -6.86 13.05
CA GLY A 119 -5.15 -7.11 14.16
C GLY A 119 -4.83 -6.36 15.46
N GLU A 120 -3.78 -5.56 15.51
CA GLU A 120 -3.41 -4.77 16.68
C GLU A 120 -4.31 -3.55 16.83
N GLU A 121 -4.66 -3.22 18.09
CA GLU A 121 -5.54 -2.08 18.37
C GLU A 121 -4.96 -0.76 17.90
N ASP A 122 -3.65 -0.56 18.06
CA ASP A 122 -2.97 0.67 17.63
C ASP A 122 -3.04 0.83 16.11
N SER A 123 -2.82 -0.25 15.34
CA SER A 123 -2.97 -0.24 13.89
C SER A 123 -4.39 0.11 13.47
N LEU A 124 -5.39 -0.57 14.05
CA LEU A 124 -6.80 -0.35 13.72
C LEU A 124 -7.30 1.05 14.11
N ASN A 125 -6.88 1.56 15.28
CA ASN A 125 -7.34 2.84 15.78
C ASN A 125 -6.68 4.04 15.10
N ASN A 126 -5.44 3.90 14.63
CA ASN A 126 -4.69 5.01 14.07
C ASN A 126 -4.75 5.06 12.53
N ILE A 127 -4.82 3.91 11.84
CA ILE A 127 -4.78 3.86 10.37
C ILE A 127 -6.18 3.83 9.75
N LEU A 128 -7.11 2.99 10.24
CA LEU A 128 -8.44 2.89 9.63
C LEU A 128 -9.20 4.22 9.54
N PRO A 129 -9.18 5.12 10.55
CA PRO A 129 -9.81 6.43 10.42
C PRO A 129 -9.22 7.29 9.29
N ILE A 130 -7.91 7.19 9.06
CA ILE A 130 -7.23 7.89 7.95
C ILE A 130 -7.70 7.31 6.61
N VAL A 131 -7.70 5.97 6.47
CA VAL A 131 -8.22 5.29 5.28
C VAL A 131 -9.65 5.73 4.97
N LYS A 132 -10.52 5.75 5.99
CA LYS A 132 -11.91 6.20 5.86
C LYS A 132 -12.02 7.65 5.44
N LYS A 133 -11.21 8.54 6.05
CA LYS A 133 -11.19 9.99 5.76
C LYS A 133 -10.94 10.29 4.28
N TYR A 134 -10.02 9.55 3.66
CA TYR A 134 -9.65 9.75 2.26
C TYR A 134 -10.37 8.81 1.28
N GLY A 135 -11.17 7.87 1.77
CA GLY A 135 -11.88 6.91 0.93
C GLY A 135 -10.97 5.89 0.24
N ALA A 136 -9.77 5.67 0.76
CA ALA A 136 -8.82 4.72 0.22
C ALA A 136 -9.29 3.27 0.42
N ALA A 137 -8.73 2.33 -0.36
CA ALA A 137 -8.77 0.91 -0.05
C ALA A 137 -7.68 0.59 0.99
N VAL A 138 -7.78 -0.56 1.66
CA VAL A 138 -6.79 -0.98 2.65
C VAL A 138 -6.53 -2.48 2.59
N ILE A 139 -5.28 -2.87 2.77
CA ILE A 139 -4.88 -4.26 2.98
C ILE A 139 -4.97 -4.58 4.47
N GLY A 140 -5.70 -5.64 4.80
CA GLY A 140 -5.75 -6.20 6.16
C GLY A 140 -4.85 -7.42 6.26
N LEU A 141 -3.82 -7.36 7.09
CA LEU A 141 -2.93 -8.47 7.40
C LEU A 141 -3.49 -9.29 8.55
N ALA A 142 -3.70 -10.59 8.32
CA ALA A 142 -4.20 -11.52 9.33
C ALA A 142 -3.09 -11.92 10.33
N LEU A 143 -2.52 -10.93 11.00
CA LEU A 143 -1.51 -11.07 12.05
C LEU A 143 -1.81 -10.06 13.17
N ASP A 144 -1.23 -10.28 14.34
CA ASP A 144 -1.31 -9.40 15.49
C ASP A 144 0.05 -9.30 16.20
N LYS A 145 0.05 -8.82 17.46
CA LYS A 145 1.25 -8.68 18.31
C LYS A 145 2.07 -9.97 18.49
N ASP A 146 1.44 -11.13 18.35
CA ASP A 146 2.08 -12.43 18.48
C ASP A 146 2.59 -12.95 17.10
N GLY A 147 2.44 -12.14 16.06
CA GLY A 147 2.85 -12.43 14.69
C GLY A 147 1.79 -13.15 13.86
N ILE A 148 2.22 -13.94 12.88
CA ILE A 148 1.31 -14.68 11.99
C ILE A 148 0.85 -15.96 12.71
N PRO A 149 -0.46 -16.12 12.99
CA PRO A 149 -0.97 -17.33 13.62
C PRO A 149 -0.72 -18.58 12.77
N LYS A 150 -0.37 -19.67 13.42
CA LYS A 150 -0.13 -20.96 12.74
C LYS A 150 -1.43 -21.59 12.23
N LYS A 151 -2.52 -21.44 12.97
CA LYS A 151 -3.81 -22.03 12.63
C LYS A 151 -4.60 -21.11 11.69
N ALA A 152 -5.32 -21.70 10.76
CA ALA A 152 -6.16 -20.97 9.82
C ALA A 152 -7.31 -20.24 10.52
N GLU A 153 -7.91 -20.86 11.54
CA GLU A 153 -9.02 -20.32 12.32
C GLU A 153 -8.64 -19.02 13.01
N ASP A 154 -7.44 -18.96 13.59
CA ASP A 154 -6.93 -17.77 14.26
C ASP A 154 -6.70 -16.62 13.27
N ARG A 155 -6.18 -16.94 12.05
CA ARG A 155 -6.04 -15.95 10.96
C ARG A 155 -7.40 -15.43 10.51
N VAL A 156 -8.38 -16.30 10.38
CA VAL A 156 -9.76 -15.90 10.03
C VAL A 156 -10.36 -15.00 11.11
N ALA A 157 -10.12 -15.30 12.39
CA ALA A 157 -10.59 -14.47 13.50
C ALA A 157 -10.00 -13.05 13.44
N ILE A 158 -8.69 -12.91 13.16
CA ILE A 158 -8.04 -11.60 13.01
C ILE A 158 -8.60 -10.86 11.79
N ALA A 159 -8.72 -11.53 10.64
CA ALA A 159 -9.28 -10.91 9.44
C ALA A 159 -10.71 -10.41 9.69
N ARG A 160 -11.53 -11.17 10.40
CA ARG A 160 -12.89 -10.77 10.78
C ARG A 160 -12.86 -9.55 11.71
N LYS A 161 -11.99 -9.53 12.72
CA LYS A 161 -11.80 -8.38 13.61
C LYS A 161 -11.51 -7.10 12.82
N ILE A 162 -10.60 -7.16 11.85
CA ILE A 162 -10.23 -6.02 10.98
C ILE A 162 -11.46 -5.57 10.18
N MET A 163 -12.18 -6.49 9.56
CA MET A 163 -13.39 -6.20 8.78
C MET A 163 -14.49 -5.56 9.64
N ASP A 164 -14.79 -6.13 10.81
CA ASP A 164 -15.82 -5.62 11.70
C ASP A 164 -15.49 -4.21 12.19
N ARG A 165 -14.21 -3.93 12.47
CA ARG A 165 -13.75 -2.60 12.86
C ARG A 165 -13.90 -1.60 11.70
N ALA A 166 -13.55 -1.98 10.45
CA ALA A 166 -13.71 -1.13 9.28
C ALA A 166 -15.20 -0.83 9.01
N ILE A 167 -16.07 -1.83 9.11
CA ILE A 167 -17.53 -1.65 8.96
C ILE A 167 -18.07 -0.72 10.04
N ALA A 168 -17.66 -0.90 11.30
CA ALA A 168 -18.13 -0.10 12.44
C ALA A 168 -17.86 1.41 12.26
N ILE A 169 -16.78 1.78 11.56
CA ILE A 169 -16.50 3.19 11.22
C ILE A 169 -17.11 3.62 9.88
N GLY A 170 -17.96 2.78 9.26
CA GLY A 170 -18.69 3.09 8.04
C GLY A 170 -17.87 2.96 6.75
N MET A 171 -16.87 2.10 6.71
CA MET A 171 -16.26 1.67 5.45
C MET A 171 -17.15 0.62 4.78
N SER A 172 -17.35 0.75 3.45
CA SER A 172 -17.94 -0.33 2.66
C SER A 172 -16.88 -1.40 2.41
N TYR A 173 -17.27 -2.66 2.45
CA TYR A 173 -16.34 -3.73 2.15
C TYR A 173 -16.63 -4.35 0.78
N THR A 174 -15.58 -4.47 0.01
CA THR A 174 -15.43 -5.43 -1.06
C THR A 174 -14.10 -6.09 -0.75
N TYR A 175 -14.04 -7.39 -0.56
CA TYR A 175 -12.77 -8.05 -0.26
C TYR A 175 -12.26 -8.81 -1.48
N SER A 176 -10.96 -8.74 -1.68
CA SER A 176 -10.20 -9.67 -2.50
C SER A 176 -9.13 -10.32 -1.63
N LEU A 177 -8.80 -11.56 -1.90
CA LEU A 177 -7.68 -12.23 -1.24
C LEU A 177 -6.39 -11.83 -1.94
N SER A 178 -5.49 -11.15 -1.22
CA SER A 178 -4.12 -10.98 -1.70
C SER A 178 -3.28 -12.18 -1.27
N ARG A 179 -2.54 -12.77 -2.19
CA ARG A 179 -1.50 -13.74 -1.91
C ARG A 179 -0.16 -13.00 -2.00
N THR A 180 0.47 -12.70 -0.88
CA THR A 180 1.87 -12.33 -0.88
C THR A 180 2.66 -13.58 -1.25
N GLY A 181 3.10 -13.66 -2.49
CA GLY A 181 4.07 -14.67 -2.90
C GLY A 181 5.39 -14.32 -2.22
N GLY A 182 5.79 -15.07 -1.20
CA GLY A 182 7.17 -15.12 -0.74
C GLY A 182 7.99 -15.74 -1.86
N GLY A 183 8.32 -14.94 -2.86
CA GLY A 183 9.23 -15.32 -3.92
C GLY A 183 10.65 -15.08 -3.45
N ASN A 184 11.34 -16.10 -2.97
CA ASN A 184 12.78 -16.18 -3.11
C ASN A 184 13.08 -16.23 -4.61
N GLY A 185 13.09 -15.07 -5.25
CA GLY A 185 13.49 -14.91 -6.64
C GLY A 185 15.00 -14.78 -6.72
N ASN A 186 15.70 -15.89 -6.76
CA ASN A 186 16.96 -15.96 -7.50
C ASN A 186 16.59 -16.04 -8.98
N ALA A 187 16.84 -14.96 -9.70
CA ALA A 187 17.17 -14.92 -11.13
C ALA A 187 17.69 -13.52 -11.45
#